data_d759fe5b809efac8125feebffcb12e33
#
_entry.id   d759fe5b809efac8125feebffcb12e33
#
_cell.length_a   1.000
_cell.length_b   1.000
_cell.length_c   1.000
_cell.angle_alpha   90.00
_cell.angle_beta   90.00
_cell.angle_gamma   90.00
#
_symmetry.space_group_name_H-M   'P 1'
#
loop_
_entity.id
_entity.type
_entity.pdbx_description
1 polymer ?
#
loop_
_entity_poly.entity_id
_entity_poly.type
_entity_poly.pdbx_seq_one_letter_code
_entity_poly.pdbx_strand_id
1 'polypeptide(L)'
;MLVDELNQLDSLTMQYETEFRRTAKEHLREYVETLTTAVPSFGPNFYICPCCKSGSGRNNHFTPAFHLYRSKSGDLHYKCHSCGIEGDIFSLAGIVNRTSDFNVERKLVADFLGIDLARRTPLSEIRISDAKVSMPPNDAKQAQLKEDARSYIASCRSHIGETDFFQRRGFTDEVIHRFYLGYDPKRRQAIIPFGTCYYMGRNVDIGMDAKGAHKHYKPFGLRQPLFNMSALSNKPDEPVFIVEAPLDAMSIVQAGGSSIALGGKSTELFEKVLDIYHPACHFVLAFDNDGAGRQAQEKTAGILKARGLSFSLPLHPVFKQHKDANAILIADPAALKEAVAAEKAHLHDRSATLGSQGRAKAATIAAPKRTFRRENARKRSLEMGAR
;
A
#
# COMPACT_ATOMS: atom_id res chain seq x y z
N MET A 1 -45.85 -33.77 23.88
CA MET A 1 -45.35 -33.01 25.05
C MET A 1 -43.83 -32.87 25.03
N LEU A 2 -43.02 -33.91 25.24
CA LEU A 2 -41.54 -33.76 25.27
C LEU A 2 -40.92 -33.23 23.97
N VAL A 3 -41.42 -33.63 22.79
CA VAL A 3 -40.89 -33.18 21.48
C VAL A 3 -41.30 -31.74 21.23
N ASP A 4 -42.50 -31.33 21.64
CA ASP A 4 -42.95 -29.93 21.47
C ASP A 4 -42.22 -28.97 22.38
N GLU A 5 -41.89 -29.40 23.61
CA GLU A 5 -41.07 -28.63 24.55
C GLU A 5 -39.60 -28.48 24.06
N LEU A 6 -39.01 -29.54 23.47
CA LEU A 6 -37.67 -29.48 22.86
C LEU A 6 -37.65 -28.55 21.66
N ASN A 7 -38.65 -28.64 20.75
CA ASN A 7 -38.74 -27.75 19.61
C ASN A 7 -38.94 -26.27 20.01
N GLN A 8 -39.67 -26.02 21.10
CA GLN A 8 -39.88 -24.69 21.64
C GLN A 8 -38.61 -24.13 22.27
N LEU A 9 -37.83 -24.98 22.97
CA LEU A 9 -36.54 -24.62 23.56
C LEU A 9 -35.49 -24.28 22.48
N ASP A 10 -35.45 -25.05 21.41
CA ASP A 10 -34.57 -24.78 20.24
C ASP A 10 -34.96 -23.50 19.53
N SER A 11 -36.25 -23.21 19.37
CA SER A 11 -36.73 -21.97 18.78
C SER A 11 -36.32 -20.74 19.60
N LEU A 12 -36.51 -20.80 20.93
CA LEU A 12 -36.07 -19.71 21.84
C LEU A 12 -34.56 -19.50 21.83
N THR A 13 -33.81 -20.59 21.70
CA THR A 13 -32.33 -20.52 21.60
C THR A 13 -31.91 -19.84 20.32
N MET A 14 -32.52 -20.18 19.19
CA MET A 14 -32.25 -19.54 17.91
C MET A 14 -32.64 -18.07 17.88
N GLN A 15 -33.75 -17.70 18.50
CA GLN A 15 -34.18 -16.31 18.62
C GLN A 15 -33.20 -15.49 19.44
N TYR A 16 -32.78 -15.96 20.61
CA TYR A 16 -31.77 -15.30 21.45
C TYR A 16 -30.46 -15.13 20.71
N GLU A 17 -29.97 -16.16 20.04
CA GLU A 17 -28.70 -16.10 19.29
C GLU A 17 -28.79 -15.08 18.13
N THR A 18 -29.89 -15.03 17.42
CA THR A 18 -30.11 -14.07 16.33
C THR A 18 -30.14 -12.64 16.87
N GLU A 19 -30.85 -12.42 17.96
CA GLU A 19 -30.93 -11.10 18.61
C GLU A 19 -29.58 -10.67 19.20
N PHE A 20 -28.86 -11.59 19.86
CA PHE A 20 -27.51 -11.34 20.35
C PHE A 20 -26.56 -10.88 19.22
N ARG A 21 -26.56 -11.59 18.09
CA ARG A 21 -25.71 -11.22 16.95
C ARG A 21 -26.06 -9.84 16.41
N ARG A 22 -27.33 -9.53 16.27
CA ARG A 22 -27.80 -8.23 15.81
C ARG A 22 -27.39 -7.12 16.77
N THR A 23 -27.63 -7.30 18.05
CA THR A 23 -27.32 -6.32 19.10
C THR A 23 -25.79 -6.12 19.23
N ALA A 24 -25.03 -7.20 19.20
CA ALA A 24 -23.57 -7.13 19.30
C ALA A 24 -22.94 -6.27 18.18
N LYS A 25 -23.44 -6.35 16.95
CA LYS A 25 -22.92 -5.55 15.83
C LYS A 25 -23.05 -4.05 16.04
N GLU A 26 -24.06 -3.57 16.75
CA GLU A 26 -24.23 -2.15 17.05
C GLU A 26 -23.13 -1.61 17.99
N HIS A 27 -22.49 -2.48 18.77
CA HIS A 27 -21.41 -2.16 19.70
C HIS A 27 -19.99 -2.28 19.08
N LEU A 28 -19.89 -2.34 17.75
CA LEU A 28 -18.59 -2.38 17.07
C LEU A 28 -17.75 -1.13 17.35
N ARG A 29 -18.38 0.05 17.47
CA ARG A 29 -17.66 1.31 17.74
C ARG A 29 -16.96 1.24 19.09
N GLU A 30 -17.67 0.90 20.12
CA GLU A 30 -17.16 0.78 21.49
C GLU A 30 -16.06 -0.26 21.55
N TYR A 31 -16.23 -1.38 20.85
CA TYR A 31 -15.19 -2.41 20.74
C TYR A 31 -13.91 -1.88 20.08
N VAL A 32 -14.04 -1.13 18.98
CA VAL A 32 -12.89 -0.49 18.30
C VAL A 32 -12.20 0.51 19.23
N GLU A 33 -12.93 1.27 19.99
CA GLU A 33 -12.40 2.30 20.93
C GLU A 33 -11.60 1.67 22.09
N THR A 34 -11.90 0.41 22.46
CA THR A 34 -11.03 -0.33 23.39
C THR A 34 -9.71 -0.74 22.78
N LEU A 35 -9.65 -0.93 21.47
CA LEU A 35 -8.48 -1.43 20.75
C LEU A 35 -7.55 -0.33 20.25
N THR A 36 -8.09 0.86 19.96
CA THR A 36 -7.35 1.88 19.22
C THR A 36 -7.95 3.27 19.43
N THR A 37 -7.29 4.27 18.85
CA THR A 37 -7.64 5.68 19.00
C THR A 37 -8.30 6.23 17.76
N ALA A 38 -9.36 7.01 17.91
CA ALA A 38 -9.98 7.78 16.84
C ALA A 38 -9.01 8.85 16.30
N VAL A 39 -9.18 9.19 15.00
CA VAL A 39 -8.44 10.26 14.32
C VAL A 39 -9.44 11.32 13.83
N PRO A 40 -9.94 12.19 14.70
CA PRO A 40 -11.06 13.09 14.42
C PRO A 40 -10.80 14.06 13.26
N SER A 41 -9.55 14.39 12.98
CA SER A 41 -9.16 15.26 11.86
C SER A 41 -9.54 14.68 10.47
N PHE A 42 -9.80 13.37 10.37
CA PHE A 42 -10.26 12.71 9.17
C PHE A 42 -11.76 12.39 9.16
N GLY A 43 -12.42 12.61 10.28
CA GLY A 43 -13.86 12.40 10.47
C GLY A 43 -14.20 11.50 11.66
N PRO A 44 -15.48 11.43 12.06
CA PRO A 44 -15.92 10.78 13.29
C PRO A 44 -15.81 9.23 13.25
N ASN A 45 -15.58 8.66 12.08
CA ASN A 45 -15.55 7.21 11.89
C ASN A 45 -14.15 6.67 11.57
N PHE A 46 -13.11 7.51 11.59
CA PHE A 46 -11.74 7.11 11.28
C PHE A 46 -10.92 6.83 12.54
N TYR A 47 -10.18 5.73 12.50
CA TYR A 47 -9.37 5.24 13.60
C TYR A 47 -7.99 4.80 13.13
N ILE A 48 -7.02 4.79 14.03
CA ILE A 48 -5.75 4.08 13.80
C ILE A 48 -6.07 2.60 13.63
N CYS A 49 -5.60 1.98 12.55
CA CYS A 49 -5.89 0.56 12.36
C CYS A 49 -5.29 -0.30 13.49
N PRO A 50 -6.08 -1.12 14.18
CA PRO A 50 -5.56 -1.97 15.25
C PRO A 50 -4.51 -2.97 14.74
N CYS A 51 -4.59 -3.37 13.46
CA CYS A 51 -3.70 -4.37 12.86
C CYS A 51 -2.45 -3.78 12.22
N CYS A 52 -2.58 -2.87 11.26
CA CYS A 52 -1.42 -2.34 10.51
C CYS A 52 -0.91 -0.99 11.02
N LYS A 53 -1.58 -0.41 12.03
CA LYS A 53 -1.24 0.89 12.63
C LYS A 53 -1.27 2.08 11.66
N SER A 54 -1.96 1.99 10.51
CA SER A 54 -2.19 3.15 9.64
C SER A 54 -2.91 4.27 10.43
N GLY A 55 -2.49 5.51 10.20
CA GLY A 55 -2.97 6.67 10.96
C GLY A 55 -2.18 6.98 12.24
N SER A 56 -1.23 6.13 12.66
CA SER A 56 -0.43 6.32 13.89
C SER A 56 0.80 7.23 13.72
N GLY A 57 1.11 7.66 12.50
CA GLY A 57 2.35 8.36 12.18
C GLY A 57 3.62 7.47 12.17
N ARG A 58 3.52 6.22 12.60
CA ARG A 58 4.62 5.28 12.52
C ARG A 58 4.91 4.91 11.07
N ASN A 59 6.19 4.88 10.70
CA ASN A 59 6.65 4.60 9.33
C ASN A 59 6.02 5.53 8.28
N ASN A 60 5.80 6.81 8.61
CA ASN A 60 5.16 7.82 7.76
C ASN A 60 3.70 7.51 7.37
N HIS A 61 3.01 6.63 8.10
CA HIS A 61 1.59 6.33 7.89
C HIS A 61 0.69 7.29 8.69
N PHE A 62 0.61 8.55 8.29
CA PHE A 62 -0.21 9.57 8.95
C PHE A 62 -1.70 9.46 8.61
N THR A 63 -2.04 8.94 7.44
CA THR A 63 -3.43 8.83 6.98
C THR A 63 -4.10 7.58 7.56
N PRO A 64 -5.19 7.71 8.34
CA PRO A 64 -5.93 6.56 8.83
C PRO A 64 -6.67 5.88 7.68
N ALA A 65 -6.41 4.60 7.51
CA ALA A 65 -7.06 3.78 6.49
C ALA A 65 -8.18 2.89 7.05
N PHE A 66 -8.35 2.87 8.39
CA PHE A 66 -9.36 2.11 9.08
C PHE A 66 -10.55 3.01 9.43
N HIS A 67 -11.75 2.61 9.01
CA HIS A 67 -12.97 3.35 9.28
C HIS A 67 -14.16 2.44 9.51
N LEU A 68 -15.16 2.98 10.20
CA LEU A 68 -16.45 2.35 10.41
C LEU A 68 -17.47 2.88 9.38
N TYR A 69 -18.33 1.99 8.91
CA TYR A 69 -19.41 2.32 7.98
C TYR A 69 -20.63 1.43 8.20
N ARG A 70 -21.82 1.88 7.76
CA ARG A 70 -22.99 1.03 7.74
C ARG A 70 -23.11 0.32 6.38
N SER A 71 -23.36 -0.98 6.43
CA SER A 71 -23.62 -1.79 5.25
C SER A 71 -24.99 -1.46 4.64
N LYS A 72 -25.30 -2.07 3.50
CA LYS A 72 -26.62 -1.93 2.86
C LYS A 72 -27.76 -2.48 3.75
N SER A 73 -27.48 -3.43 4.63
CA SER A 73 -28.41 -3.97 5.63
C SER A 73 -28.59 -3.06 6.86
N GLY A 74 -27.80 -1.98 6.98
CA GLY A 74 -27.81 -1.08 8.11
C GLY A 74 -26.84 -1.46 9.23
N ASP A 75 -26.25 -2.67 9.19
CA ASP A 75 -25.33 -3.14 10.21
C ASP A 75 -24.01 -2.34 10.20
N LEU A 76 -23.44 -2.13 11.38
CA LEU A 76 -22.15 -1.48 11.52
C LEU A 76 -21.01 -2.43 11.15
N HIS A 77 -20.12 -1.98 10.27
CA HIS A 77 -18.96 -2.70 9.77
C HIS A 77 -17.70 -1.84 9.85
N TYR A 78 -16.53 -2.50 9.79
CA TYR A 78 -15.26 -1.82 9.64
C TYR A 78 -14.58 -2.23 8.34
N LYS A 79 -13.69 -1.36 7.86
CA LYS A 79 -12.78 -1.63 6.75
C LYS A 79 -11.46 -0.88 6.95
N CYS A 80 -10.36 -1.56 6.69
CA CYS A 80 -9.04 -0.93 6.57
C CYS A 80 -8.52 -1.04 5.14
N HIS A 81 -8.44 0.08 4.44
CA HIS A 81 -7.94 0.12 3.07
C HIS A 81 -6.42 -0.16 2.97
N SER A 82 -5.67 0.00 4.07
CA SER A 82 -4.23 -0.27 4.09
C SER A 82 -3.89 -1.76 4.19
N CYS A 83 -4.53 -2.51 5.11
CA CYS A 83 -4.25 -3.93 5.30
C CYS A 83 -5.36 -4.86 4.81
N GLY A 84 -6.49 -4.29 4.34
CA GLY A 84 -7.61 -5.00 3.72
C GLY A 84 -8.47 -5.82 4.69
N ILE A 85 -8.33 -5.63 6.01
CA ILE A 85 -9.25 -6.25 6.97
C ILE A 85 -10.62 -5.57 6.86
N GLU A 86 -11.69 -6.36 6.87
CA GLU A 86 -13.06 -5.87 6.85
C GLU A 86 -13.99 -6.87 7.52
N GLY A 87 -15.12 -6.39 8.04
CA GLY A 87 -16.13 -7.22 8.66
C GLY A 87 -16.93 -6.53 9.76
N ASP A 88 -17.46 -7.32 10.68
CA ASP A 88 -18.23 -6.88 11.86
C ASP A 88 -17.45 -7.11 13.17
N ILE A 89 -18.12 -6.92 14.31
CA ILE A 89 -17.49 -7.06 15.63
C ILE A 89 -16.92 -8.46 15.86
N PHE A 90 -17.59 -9.53 15.36
CA PHE A 90 -17.12 -10.90 15.55
C PHE A 90 -15.83 -11.15 14.77
N SER A 91 -15.82 -10.79 13.50
CA SER A 91 -14.62 -10.91 12.66
C SER A 91 -13.45 -10.05 13.19
N LEU A 92 -13.74 -8.87 13.76
CA LEU A 92 -12.70 -8.06 14.39
C LEU A 92 -12.17 -8.72 15.66
N ALA A 93 -13.04 -9.28 16.50
CA ALA A 93 -12.65 -10.04 17.68
C ALA A 93 -11.79 -11.26 17.30
N GLY A 94 -12.15 -11.96 16.24
CA GLY A 94 -11.36 -13.05 15.70
C GLY A 94 -9.97 -12.61 15.21
N ILE A 95 -9.90 -11.55 14.44
CA ILE A 95 -8.64 -10.98 13.95
C ILE A 95 -7.74 -10.55 15.10
N VAL A 96 -8.31 -9.83 16.08
CA VAL A 96 -7.58 -9.33 17.24
C VAL A 96 -7.06 -10.48 18.11
N ASN A 97 -7.85 -11.52 18.32
CA ASN A 97 -7.52 -12.68 19.16
C ASN A 97 -7.00 -13.89 18.38
N ARG A 98 -6.79 -13.77 17.05
CA ARG A 98 -6.19 -14.77 16.15
C ARG A 98 -6.92 -16.08 16.08
N THR A 99 -8.18 -16.00 16.11
CA THR A 99 -9.04 -17.14 15.88
C THR A 99 -9.85 -16.94 14.60
N SER A 100 -10.21 -18.03 13.97
CA SER A 100 -11.23 -18.11 12.93
C SER A 100 -12.36 -19.04 13.37
N ASP A 101 -12.36 -19.44 14.65
CA ASP A 101 -13.43 -20.21 15.25
C ASP A 101 -14.52 -19.25 15.73
N PHE A 102 -15.67 -19.30 15.06
CA PHE A 102 -16.81 -18.43 15.36
C PHE A 102 -17.30 -18.59 16.81
N ASN A 103 -17.21 -19.76 17.41
CA ASN A 103 -17.63 -19.95 18.80
C ASN A 103 -16.72 -19.20 19.77
N VAL A 104 -15.41 -19.11 19.45
CA VAL A 104 -14.45 -18.32 20.22
C VAL A 104 -14.69 -16.83 20.00
N GLU A 105 -14.89 -16.39 18.74
CA GLU A 105 -15.22 -15.00 18.41
C GLU A 105 -16.47 -14.54 19.15
N ARG A 106 -17.52 -15.37 19.10
CA ARG A 106 -18.78 -15.14 19.77
C ARG A 106 -18.62 -15.01 21.29
N LYS A 107 -17.82 -15.86 21.91
CA LYS A 107 -17.52 -15.79 23.34
C LYS A 107 -16.78 -14.50 23.70
N LEU A 108 -15.76 -14.14 22.93
CA LEU A 108 -14.99 -12.91 23.14
C LEU A 108 -15.87 -11.65 23.07
N VAL A 109 -16.80 -11.62 22.14
CA VAL A 109 -17.77 -10.51 22.00
C VAL A 109 -18.76 -10.52 23.18
N ALA A 110 -19.25 -11.70 23.60
CA ALA A 110 -20.13 -11.80 24.75
C ALA A 110 -19.43 -11.35 26.04
N ASP A 111 -18.19 -11.77 26.27
CA ASP A 111 -17.37 -11.34 27.41
C ASP A 111 -17.17 -9.82 27.41
N PHE A 112 -16.92 -9.20 26.23
CA PHE A 112 -16.83 -7.77 26.09
C PHE A 112 -18.14 -7.05 26.47
N LEU A 113 -19.28 -7.62 26.07
CA LEU A 113 -20.59 -7.05 26.36
C LEU A 113 -21.12 -7.39 27.76
N GLY A 114 -20.36 -8.17 28.55
CA GLY A 114 -20.78 -8.63 29.89
C GLY A 114 -21.94 -9.62 29.84
N ILE A 115 -22.08 -10.37 28.74
CA ILE A 115 -23.16 -11.33 28.50
C ILE A 115 -22.69 -12.73 28.82
N ASP A 116 -23.39 -13.42 29.72
CA ASP A 116 -23.22 -14.87 29.93
C ASP A 116 -24.13 -15.64 28.96
N LEU A 117 -23.55 -16.18 27.90
CA LEU A 117 -24.27 -16.94 26.87
C LEU A 117 -24.92 -18.23 27.41
N ALA A 118 -24.34 -18.82 28.47
CA ALA A 118 -24.87 -20.05 29.08
C ALA A 118 -26.14 -19.74 29.90
N ARG A 119 -26.14 -18.60 30.58
CA ARG A 119 -27.28 -18.12 31.38
C ARG A 119 -28.30 -17.33 30.59
N ARG A 120 -28.00 -17.06 29.30
CA ARG A 120 -28.82 -16.21 28.43
C ARG A 120 -29.16 -14.86 29.08
N THR A 121 -28.13 -14.15 29.56
CA THR A 121 -28.28 -12.83 30.14
C THR A 121 -29.14 -11.94 29.25
N PRO A 122 -30.16 -11.23 29.78
CA PRO A 122 -30.99 -10.34 28.99
C PRO A 122 -30.16 -9.30 28.26
N LEU A 123 -30.41 -9.11 26.95
CA LEU A 123 -29.66 -8.16 26.14
C LEU A 123 -29.89 -6.69 26.54
N SER A 124 -30.86 -6.42 27.39
CA SER A 124 -31.10 -5.13 28.05
C SER A 124 -30.10 -4.85 29.19
N GLU A 125 -29.35 -5.86 29.64
CA GLU A 125 -28.37 -5.76 30.73
C GLU A 125 -26.91 -5.69 30.24
N ILE A 126 -26.68 -5.31 28.97
CA ILE A 126 -25.34 -5.14 28.44
C ILE A 126 -24.53 -4.17 29.30
N ARG A 127 -23.39 -4.63 29.76
CA ARG A 127 -22.39 -3.84 30.47
C ARG A 127 -21.07 -3.95 29.72
N ILE A 128 -20.75 -2.90 28.96
CA ILE A 128 -19.48 -2.85 28.22
C ILE A 128 -18.33 -2.88 29.21
N SER A 129 -17.42 -3.82 29.02
CA SER A 129 -16.23 -3.93 29.86
C SER A 129 -15.29 -2.76 29.57
N ASP A 130 -14.98 -1.95 30.59
CA ASP A 130 -13.94 -0.91 30.52
C ASP A 130 -12.52 -1.47 30.44
N ALA A 131 -12.37 -2.78 30.56
CA ALA A 131 -11.08 -3.44 30.41
C ALA A 131 -10.57 -3.23 28.98
N LYS A 132 -9.48 -2.48 28.82
CA LYS A 132 -8.78 -2.43 27.53
C LYS A 132 -8.48 -3.86 27.09
N VAL A 133 -9.10 -4.27 26.00
CA VAL A 133 -8.79 -5.53 25.35
C VAL A 133 -7.33 -5.45 24.93
N SER A 134 -6.45 -6.09 25.72
CA SER A 134 -5.05 -6.21 25.33
C SER A 134 -5.00 -7.12 24.12
N MET A 135 -4.70 -6.55 22.96
CA MET A 135 -4.42 -7.38 21.79
C MET A 135 -3.32 -8.39 22.14
N PRO A 136 -3.60 -9.71 22.13
CA PRO A 136 -2.50 -10.64 21.96
C PRO A 136 -1.90 -10.30 20.59
N PRO A 137 -0.58 -10.11 20.49
CA PRO A 137 0.02 -9.58 19.31
C PRO A 137 -0.30 -10.45 18.09
N ASN A 138 -1.20 -10.03 17.16
CA ASN A 138 -1.28 -10.61 15.81
C ASN A 138 0.09 -10.48 15.14
N ASP A 139 0.90 -9.66 15.71
CA ASP A 139 2.30 -9.49 15.51
C ASP A 139 3.12 -10.77 15.74
N ALA A 140 2.76 -11.75 16.62
CA ALA A 140 3.65 -12.89 16.79
C ALA A 140 3.60 -13.87 15.61
N LYS A 141 2.43 -14.26 15.06
CA LYS A 141 2.39 -15.11 13.86
C LYS A 141 2.86 -14.33 12.62
N GLN A 142 2.39 -13.10 12.43
CA GLN A 142 2.86 -12.25 11.35
C GLN A 142 4.31 -11.79 11.58
N ALA A 143 4.70 -11.51 12.83
CA ALA A 143 6.07 -11.23 13.20
C ALA A 143 6.95 -12.47 13.00
N GLN A 144 6.47 -13.66 13.38
CA GLN A 144 7.20 -14.89 13.13
C GLN A 144 7.34 -15.17 11.63
N LEU A 145 6.26 -15.05 10.84
CA LEU A 145 6.34 -15.22 9.38
C LEU A 145 7.29 -14.21 8.72
N LYS A 146 7.32 -12.98 9.21
CA LYS A 146 8.25 -11.96 8.75
C LYS A 146 9.69 -12.26 9.15
N GLU A 147 9.90 -12.78 10.38
CA GLU A 147 11.21 -13.17 10.86
C GLU A 147 11.73 -14.42 10.12
N ASP A 148 10.85 -15.39 9.87
CA ASP A 148 11.17 -16.58 9.05
C ASP A 148 11.58 -16.15 7.63
N ALA A 149 10.83 -15.21 7.03
CA ALA A 149 11.17 -14.67 5.72
C ALA A 149 12.51 -13.90 5.74
N ARG A 150 12.79 -13.12 6.80
CA ARG A 150 14.06 -12.40 6.97
C ARG A 150 15.24 -13.38 7.09
N SER A 151 15.10 -14.37 7.96
CA SER A 151 16.10 -15.41 8.15
C SER A 151 16.36 -16.21 6.86
N TYR A 152 15.28 -16.54 6.15
CA TYR A 152 15.38 -17.22 4.86
C TYR A 152 16.10 -16.36 3.81
N ILE A 153 15.77 -15.08 3.69
CA ILE A 153 16.45 -14.13 2.78
C ILE A 153 17.95 -14.07 3.13
N ALA A 154 18.29 -13.94 4.42
CA ALA A 154 19.67 -13.87 4.86
C ALA A 154 20.44 -15.17 4.57
N SER A 155 19.83 -16.33 4.79
CA SER A 155 20.40 -17.63 4.43
C SER A 155 20.61 -17.76 2.93
N CYS A 156 19.63 -17.35 2.10
CA CYS A 156 19.78 -17.39 0.64
C CYS A 156 20.86 -16.42 0.14
N ARG A 157 21.05 -15.29 0.84
CA ARG A 157 22.12 -14.33 0.52
C ARG A 157 23.51 -14.95 0.65
N SER A 158 23.76 -15.80 1.63
CA SER A 158 25.07 -16.47 1.80
C SER A 158 25.41 -17.43 0.67
N HIS A 159 24.42 -17.88 -0.09
CA HIS A 159 24.58 -18.79 -1.24
C HIS A 159 24.59 -18.08 -2.61
N ILE A 160 24.65 -16.73 -2.65
CA ILE A 160 24.58 -16.00 -3.91
C ILE A 160 25.67 -16.37 -4.91
N GLY A 161 26.86 -16.74 -4.41
CA GLY A 161 27.98 -17.19 -5.24
C GLY A 161 27.80 -18.58 -5.89
N GLU A 162 26.76 -19.32 -5.51
CA GLU A 162 26.48 -20.65 -6.08
C GLU A 162 25.58 -20.60 -7.33
N THR A 163 25.26 -19.42 -7.82
CA THR A 163 24.47 -19.22 -9.04
C THR A 163 25.02 -18.05 -9.86
N ASP A 164 24.96 -18.18 -11.16
CA ASP A 164 25.23 -17.12 -12.14
C ASP A 164 23.95 -16.52 -12.74
N PHE A 165 22.78 -16.86 -12.15
CA PHE A 165 21.49 -16.45 -12.68
C PHE A 165 21.36 -14.96 -12.90
N PHE A 166 21.80 -14.16 -11.94
CA PHE A 166 21.68 -12.71 -12.02
C PHE A 166 22.70 -12.11 -13.01
N GLN A 167 23.91 -12.66 -13.07
CA GLN A 167 24.91 -12.24 -14.05
C GLN A 167 24.45 -12.56 -15.48
N ARG A 168 23.87 -13.74 -15.71
CA ARG A 168 23.25 -14.09 -17.02
C ARG A 168 22.07 -13.18 -17.39
N ARG A 169 21.48 -12.51 -16.41
CA ARG A 169 20.45 -11.48 -16.61
C ARG A 169 21.00 -10.07 -16.78
N GLY A 170 22.33 -9.93 -16.89
CA GLY A 170 23.01 -8.67 -17.11
C GLY A 170 23.23 -7.82 -15.86
N PHE A 171 22.94 -8.35 -14.66
CA PHE A 171 23.09 -7.60 -13.41
C PHE A 171 24.55 -7.57 -12.93
N THR A 172 24.98 -6.38 -12.56
CA THR A 172 26.29 -6.16 -11.90
C THR A 172 26.24 -6.56 -10.42
N ASP A 173 27.42 -6.83 -9.85
CA ASP A 173 27.54 -7.14 -8.42
C ASP A 173 27.00 -6.01 -7.54
N GLU A 174 27.11 -4.76 -7.96
CA GLU A 174 26.54 -3.61 -7.27
C GLU A 174 25.01 -3.75 -7.14
N VAL A 175 24.31 -4.08 -8.21
CA VAL A 175 22.85 -4.29 -8.21
C VAL A 175 22.46 -5.52 -7.40
N ILE A 176 23.22 -6.62 -7.52
CA ILE A 176 23.04 -7.83 -6.73
C ILE A 176 23.16 -7.53 -5.24
N HIS A 177 24.13 -6.70 -4.85
CA HIS A 177 24.31 -6.24 -3.47
C HIS A 177 23.20 -5.28 -3.03
N ARG A 178 22.88 -4.28 -3.85
CA ARG A 178 21.86 -3.26 -3.56
C ARG A 178 20.50 -3.85 -3.25
N PHE A 179 20.08 -4.86 -4.00
CA PHE A 179 18.78 -5.52 -3.81
C PHE A 179 18.84 -6.74 -2.91
N TYR A 180 20.00 -7.01 -2.30
CA TYR A 180 20.20 -8.12 -1.37
C TYR A 180 19.79 -9.48 -1.94
N LEU A 181 20.08 -9.69 -3.23
CA LEU A 181 19.69 -10.89 -3.97
C LEU A 181 20.35 -12.14 -3.37
N GLY A 182 19.67 -13.29 -3.46
CA GLY A 182 20.12 -14.54 -2.90
C GLY A 182 19.82 -15.75 -3.78
N TYR A 183 20.25 -16.91 -3.32
CA TYR A 183 20.00 -18.18 -3.99
C TYR A 183 19.61 -19.25 -2.98
N ASP A 184 18.59 -20.05 -3.30
CA ASP A 184 18.23 -21.25 -2.57
C ASP A 184 18.74 -22.49 -3.33
N PRO A 185 19.84 -23.11 -2.92
CA PRO A 185 20.40 -24.26 -3.63
C PRO A 185 19.51 -25.50 -3.55
N LYS A 186 18.71 -25.65 -2.48
CA LYS A 186 17.80 -26.80 -2.31
C LYS A 186 16.62 -26.73 -3.26
N ARG A 187 16.08 -25.55 -3.48
CA ARG A 187 14.95 -25.31 -4.39
C ARG A 187 15.38 -24.87 -5.79
N ARG A 188 16.65 -24.62 -6.00
CA ARG A 188 17.24 -24.09 -7.24
C ARG A 188 16.54 -22.80 -7.68
N GLN A 189 16.42 -21.86 -6.73
CA GLN A 189 15.70 -20.61 -6.94
C GLN A 189 16.57 -19.38 -6.66
N ALA A 190 16.58 -18.46 -7.60
CA ALA A 190 17.05 -17.09 -7.40
C ALA A 190 16.05 -16.36 -6.53
N ILE A 191 16.51 -15.78 -5.41
CA ILE A 191 15.67 -15.11 -4.42
C ILE A 191 15.80 -13.59 -4.59
N ILE A 192 14.66 -12.95 -4.81
CA ILE A 192 14.52 -11.51 -5.01
C ILE A 192 13.72 -10.94 -3.85
N PRO A 193 14.36 -10.28 -2.86
CA PRO A 193 13.68 -9.65 -1.75
C PRO A 193 12.85 -8.43 -2.18
N PHE A 194 11.66 -8.29 -1.56
CA PHE A 194 10.81 -7.08 -1.61
C PHE A 194 10.89 -6.35 -0.26
N GLY A 195 12.05 -5.83 0.06
CA GLY A 195 12.40 -5.34 1.40
C GLY A 195 12.89 -6.47 2.31
N THR A 196 12.74 -6.31 3.64
CA THR A 196 13.37 -7.21 4.62
C THR A 196 12.56 -8.44 4.98
N CYS A 197 11.26 -8.49 4.63
CA CYS A 197 10.33 -9.50 5.16
C CYS A 197 9.46 -10.17 4.09
N TYR A 198 9.76 -9.97 2.83
CA TYR A 198 9.06 -10.62 1.73
C TYR A 198 10.02 -10.86 0.57
N TYR A 199 9.80 -11.93 -0.17
CA TYR A 199 10.64 -12.31 -1.32
C TYR A 199 9.84 -13.01 -2.42
N MET A 200 10.40 -13.01 -3.61
CA MET A 200 9.98 -13.87 -4.70
C MET A 200 11.15 -14.81 -5.06
N GLY A 201 10.89 -16.09 -5.09
CA GLY A 201 11.81 -17.09 -5.66
C GLY A 201 11.52 -17.27 -7.14
N ARG A 202 12.55 -17.33 -7.96
CA ARG A 202 12.45 -17.63 -9.39
C ARG A 202 13.31 -18.83 -9.72
N ASN A 203 12.73 -19.83 -10.40
CA ASN A 203 13.46 -21.00 -10.83
C ASN A 203 14.61 -20.60 -11.78
N VAL A 204 15.83 -21.05 -11.46
CA VAL A 204 17.03 -20.75 -12.27
C VAL A 204 17.17 -21.64 -13.51
N ASP A 205 16.47 -22.78 -13.55
CA ASP A 205 16.48 -23.74 -14.65
C ASP A 205 15.46 -23.37 -15.76
N ILE A 206 15.41 -22.08 -16.12
CA ILE A 206 14.51 -21.56 -17.14
C ILE A 206 14.92 -22.13 -18.50
N GLY A 207 14.04 -22.85 -19.12
CA GLY A 207 14.24 -23.58 -20.37
C GLY A 207 13.95 -25.08 -20.22
N MET A 208 14.01 -25.60 -19.01
CA MET A 208 13.36 -26.85 -18.67
C MET A 208 11.93 -26.53 -18.25
N ASP A 209 11.02 -26.44 -19.23
CA ASP A 209 9.59 -26.55 -18.99
C ASP A 209 9.30 -27.97 -18.51
N ALA A 210 9.77 -28.29 -17.32
CA ALA A 210 9.27 -29.40 -16.55
C ALA A 210 7.81 -29.12 -16.31
N LYS A 211 6.92 -29.79 -17.02
CA LYS A 211 5.47 -29.77 -16.79
C LYS A 211 5.24 -29.93 -15.29
N GLY A 212 4.81 -28.85 -14.62
CA GLY A 212 4.54 -28.82 -13.19
C GLY A 212 5.50 -28.02 -12.30
N ALA A 213 6.64 -27.52 -12.78
CA ALA A 213 7.50 -26.65 -11.98
C ALA A 213 6.94 -25.22 -11.94
N HIS A 214 6.64 -24.71 -10.74
CA HIS A 214 6.21 -23.34 -10.57
C HIS A 214 7.34 -22.38 -10.95
N LYS A 215 7.06 -21.47 -11.90
CA LYS A 215 8.00 -20.44 -12.35
C LYS A 215 8.39 -19.49 -11.20
N HIS A 216 7.48 -19.27 -10.27
CA HIS A 216 7.63 -18.36 -9.14
C HIS A 216 7.21 -19.02 -7.84
N TYR A 217 7.94 -18.73 -6.77
CA TYR A 217 7.61 -19.10 -5.41
C TYR A 217 7.45 -17.82 -4.57
N LYS A 218 6.47 -17.80 -3.67
CA LYS A 218 6.19 -16.67 -2.76
C LYS A 218 5.97 -17.20 -1.36
N PRO A 219 6.36 -16.47 -0.30
CA PRO A 219 6.12 -16.92 1.07
C PRO A 219 4.62 -16.96 1.36
N PHE A 220 4.18 -18.06 1.97
CA PHE A 220 2.78 -18.24 2.35
C PHE A 220 2.45 -17.36 3.56
N GLY A 221 1.23 -16.81 3.60
CA GLY A 221 0.72 -16.04 4.74
C GLY A 221 1.25 -14.61 4.85
N LEU A 222 2.14 -14.18 3.96
CA LEU A 222 2.62 -12.80 3.85
C LEU A 222 1.99 -12.11 2.64
N ARG A 223 1.61 -10.84 2.79
CA ARG A 223 1.16 -10.00 1.66
C ARG A 223 2.36 -9.50 0.88
N GLN A 224 2.29 -9.64 -0.43
CA GLN A 224 3.30 -9.10 -1.34
C GLN A 224 3.25 -7.58 -1.33
N PRO A 225 4.34 -6.86 -1.03
CA PRO A 225 4.43 -5.42 -1.28
C PRO A 225 4.73 -5.14 -2.77
N LEU A 226 4.66 -3.87 -3.18
CA LEU A 226 5.27 -3.47 -4.45
C LEU A 226 6.80 -3.60 -4.33
N PHE A 227 7.44 -3.99 -5.43
CA PHE A 227 8.89 -4.04 -5.45
C PHE A 227 9.49 -2.63 -5.52
N ASN A 228 10.50 -2.37 -4.70
CA ASN A 228 11.25 -1.11 -4.64
C ASN A 228 10.39 0.14 -4.36
N MET A 229 9.45 0.04 -3.42
CA MET A 229 8.53 1.13 -3.06
C MET A 229 9.21 2.43 -2.65
N SER A 230 10.47 2.39 -2.19
CA SER A 230 11.26 3.58 -1.86
C SER A 230 11.42 4.55 -3.04
N ALA A 231 11.30 4.07 -4.27
CA ALA A 231 11.32 4.91 -5.46
C ALA A 231 10.15 5.90 -5.52
N LEU A 232 9.02 5.63 -4.84
CA LEU A 232 7.87 6.53 -4.77
C LEU A 232 8.13 7.82 -3.96
N SER A 233 9.23 7.86 -3.22
CA SER A 233 9.68 9.05 -2.48
C SER A 233 10.51 10.00 -3.33
N ASN A 234 10.67 9.72 -4.63
CA ASN A 234 11.41 10.57 -5.55
C ASN A 234 10.77 11.95 -5.69
N LYS A 235 11.60 12.92 -6.01
CA LYS A 235 11.16 14.29 -6.27
C LYS A 235 10.31 14.38 -7.55
N PRO A 236 9.48 15.42 -7.70
CA PRO A 236 8.64 15.59 -8.89
C PRO A 236 9.40 15.64 -10.22
N ASP A 237 10.66 16.04 -10.19
CA ASP A 237 11.58 16.14 -11.34
C ASP A 237 12.35 14.85 -11.65
N GLU A 238 12.17 13.79 -10.84
CA GLU A 238 12.74 12.47 -11.09
C GLU A 238 11.65 11.49 -11.54
N PRO A 239 11.75 10.89 -12.76
CA PRO A 239 10.77 9.93 -13.23
C PRO A 239 10.89 8.59 -12.50
N VAL A 240 9.73 7.99 -12.19
CA VAL A 240 9.64 6.63 -11.67
C VAL A 240 9.02 5.72 -12.72
N PHE A 241 9.78 4.75 -13.18
CA PHE A 241 9.31 3.77 -14.14
C PHE A 241 8.41 2.74 -13.45
N ILE A 242 7.28 2.43 -14.06
CA ILE A 242 6.39 1.33 -13.64
C ILE A 242 6.57 0.18 -14.61
N VAL A 243 6.94 -0.98 -14.10
CA VAL A 243 7.18 -2.21 -14.86
C VAL A 243 6.41 -3.39 -14.25
N GLU A 244 6.36 -4.53 -14.95
CA GLU A 244 5.63 -5.71 -14.46
C GLU A 244 6.42 -6.50 -13.43
N ALA A 245 7.69 -6.78 -13.67
CA ALA A 245 8.48 -7.71 -12.88
C ALA A 245 9.68 -7.04 -12.18
N PRO A 246 10.15 -7.61 -11.04
CA PRO A 246 11.31 -7.10 -10.32
C PRO A 246 12.59 -7.05 -11.15
N LEU A 247 12.80 -8.01 -12.09
CA LEU A 247 13.98 -8.00 -12.95
C LEU A 247 14.01 -6.76 -13.83
N ASP A 248 12.86 -6.33 -14.35
CA ASP A 248 12.76 -5.11 -15.17
C ASP A 248 13.01 -3.85 -14.33
N ALA A 249 12.46 -3.81 -13.12
CA ALA A 249 12.73 -2.69 -12.22
C ALA A 249 14.22 -2.57 -11.87
N MET A 250 14.89 -3.70 -11.59
CA MET A 250 16.33 -3.72 -11.33
C MET A 250 17.14 -3.30 -12.55
N SER A 251 16.69 -3.65 -13.76
CA SER A 251 17.34 -3.24 -15.02
C SER A 251 17.31 -1.73 -15.21
N ILE A 252 16.15 -1.11 -14.98
CA ILE A 252 16.02 0.36 -14.99
C ILE A 252 16.93 1.01 -13.92
N VAL A 253 16.97 0.44 -12.71
CA VAL A 253 17.82 0.95 -11.63
C VAL A 253 19.30 0.84 -11.98
N GLN A 254 19.73 -0.27 -12.60
CA GLN A 254 21.10 -0.43 -13.08
C GLN A 254 21.46 0.60 -14.15
N ALA A 255 20.51 0.95 -15.00
CA ALA A 255 20.66 2.02 -15.99
C ALA A 255 20.66 3.44 -15.41
N GLY A 256 20.57 3.57 -14.08
CA GLY A 256 20.58 4.85 -13.37
C GLY A 256 19.21 5.48 -13.17
N GLY A 257 18.11 4.77 -13.42
CA GLY A 257 16.74 5.22 -13.20
C GLY A 257 16.20 4.89 -11.82
N SER A 258 14.94 5.26 -11.60
CA SER A 258 14.12 4.83 -10.47
C SER A 258 12.93 4.04 -10.98
N SER A 259 12.62 2.91 -10.37
CA SER A 259 11.55 2.04 -10.85
C SER A 259 10.87 1.27 -9.72
N ILE A 260 9.58 1.00 -9.89
CA ILE A 260 8.81 0.05 -9.10
C ILE A 260 8.31 -1.08 -10.00
N ALA A 261 8.11 -2.29 -9.43
CA ALA A 261 7.41 -3.35 -10.14
C ALA A 261 6.10 -3.71 -9.43
N LEU A 262 5.05 -3.92 -10.23
CA LEU A 262 3.73 -4.30 -9.71
C LEU A 262 3.70 -5.77 -9.23
N GLY A 263 4.53 -6.62 -9.80
CA GLY A 263 4.74 -8.01 -9.36
C GLY A 263 3.58 -8.95 -9.61
N GLY A 264 2.66 -8.59 -10.51
CA GLY A 264 1.52 -9.40 -10.88
C GLY A 264 0.40 -8.59 -11.54
N LYS A 265 -0.68 -9.28 -11.91
CA LYS A 265 -1.80 -8.70 -12.66
C LYS A 265 -2.75 -7.80 -11.85
N SER A 266 -2.66 -7.82 -10.51
CA SER A 266 -3.57 -7.04 -9.66
C SER A 266 -3.06 -5.62 -9.48
N THR A 267 -3.83 -4.65 -9.95
CA THR A 267 -3.59 -3.23 -9.75
C THR A 267 -4.11 -2.71 -8.39
N GLU A 268 -4.89 -3.53 -7.66
CA GLU A 268 -5.48 -3.11 -6.37
C GLU A 268 -4.43 -2.70 -5.32
N LEU A 269 -3.31 -3.41 -5.26
CA LEU A 269 -2.23 -3.05 -4.36
C LEU A 269 -1.61 -1.71 -4.76
N PHE A 270 -1.42 -1.49 -6.07
CA PHE A 270 -0.89 -0.23 -6.58
C PHE A 270 -1.82 0.94 -6.27
N GLU A 271 -3.12 0.78 -6.49
CA GLU A 271 -4.12 1.78 -6.15
C GLU A 271 -4.07 2.15 -4.66
N LYS A 272 -4.06 1.13 -3.78
CA LYS A 272 -3.92 1.34 -2.33
C LYS A 272 -2.64 2.07 -1.96
N VAL A 273 -1.53 1.76 -2.63
CA VAL A 273 -0.26 2.44 -2.39
C VAL A 273 -0.34 3.91 -2.82
N LEU A 274 -0.91 4.21 -3.99
CA LEU A 274 -1.12 5.59 -4.45
C LEU A 274 -2.00 6.39 -3.48
N ASP A 275 -3.07 5.78 -2.98
CA ASP A 275 -4.01 6.42 -2.05
C ASP A 275 -3.40 6.67 -0.65
N ILE A 276 -2.33 5.96 -0.29
CA ILE A 276 -1.63 6.10 0.99
C ILE A 276 -0.43 7.03 0.90
N TYR A 277 0.38 6.89 -0.16
CA TYR A 277 1.67 7.59 -0.29
C TYR A 277 1.55 8.94 -0.99
N HIS A 278 0.49 9.18 -1.77
CA HIS A 278 0.29 10.39 -2.58
C HIS A 278 1.59 10.85 -3.27
N PRO A 279 2.22 9.98 -4.09
CA PRO A 279 3.51 10.29 -4.69
C PRO A 279 3.42 11.51 -5.59
N ALA A 280 4.41 12.41 -5.50
CA ALA A 280 4.49 13.60 -6.33
C ALA A 280 5.35 13.40 -7.60
N CYS A 281 5.92 12.21 -7.80
CA CYS A 281 6.79 11.89 -8.93
C CYS A 281 6.01 11.77 -10.24
N HIS A 282 6.72 11.94 -11.36
CA HIS A 282 6.22 11.61 -12.69
C HIS A 282 6.42 10.12 -12.96
N PHE A 283 5.40 9.44 -13.51
CA PHE A 283 5.49 8.02 -13.83
C PHE A 283 5.77 7.79 -15.31
N VAL A 284 6.65 6.82 -15.62
CA VAL A 284 6.89 6.34 -16.99
C VAL A 284 6.42 4.89 -17.07
N LEU A 285 5.42 4.61 -17.92
CA LEU A 285 4.78 3.29 -18.02
C LEU A 285 5.56 2.40 -18.99
N ALA A 286 6.52 1.62 -18.49
CA ALA A 286 7.41 0.76 -19.27
C ALA A 286 7.07 -0.72 -19.09
N PHE A 287 5.82 -1.09 -19.43
CA PHE A 287 5.31 -2.46 -19.37
C PHE A 287 5.87 -3.34 -20.50
N ASP A 288 5.71 -4.66 -20.36
CA ASP A 288 6.10 -5.63 -21.37
C ASP A 288 5.47 -5.32 -22.74
N ASN A 289 6.25 -5.47 -23.80
CA ASN A 289 5.79 -5.20 -25.16
C ASN A 289 4.99 -6.37 -25.76
N ASP A 290 3.97 -6.83 -25.03
CA ASP A 290 3.05 -7.89 -25.46
C ASP A 290 1.58 -7.46 -25.20
N GLY A 291 0.64 -8.35 -25.50
CA GLY A 291 -0.79 -8.08 -25.34
C GLY A 291 -1.21 -7.84 -23.89
N ALA A 292 -0.60 -8.59 -22.95
CA ALA A 292 -0.89 -8.49 -21.53
C ALA A 292 -0.30 -7.19 -20.94
N GLY A 293 0.94 -6.84 -21.34
CA GLY A 293 1.60 -5.61 -20.94
C GLY A 293 0.86 -4.35 -21.40
N ARG A 294 0.36 -4.36 -22.66
CA ARG A 294 -0.48 -3.24 -23.16
C ARG A 294 -1.76 -3.06 -22.33
N GLN A 295 -2.46 -4.14 -21.98
CA GLN A 295 -3.66 -4.07 -21.12
C GLN A 295 -3.32 -3.56 -19.71
N ALA A 296 -2.22 -4.04 -19.14
CA ALA A 296 -1.75 -3.57 -17.82
C ALA A 296 -1.37 -2.08 -17.86
N GLN A 297 -0.72 -1.63 -18.94
CA GLN A 297 -0.37 -0.23 -19.17
C GLN A 297 -1.62 0.67 -19.27
N GLU A 298 -2.61 0.30 -20.07
CA GLU A 298 -3.86 1.04 -20.20
C GLU A 298 -4.61 1.15 -18.86
N LYS A 299 -4.71 0.04 -18.13
CA LYS A 299 -5.33 0.02 -16.81
C LYS A 299 -4.59 0.92 -15.83
N THR A 300 -3.26 0.85 -15.81
CA THR A 300 -2.42 1.67 -14.93
C THR A 300 -2.52 3.15 -15.29
N ALA A 301 -2.53 3.48 -16.58
CA ALA A 301 -2.75 4.85 -17.06
C ALA A 301 -4.11 5.41 -16.60
N GLY A 302 -5.17 4.61 -16.68
CA GLY A 302 -6.50 4.96 -16.17
C GLY A 302 -6.50 5.28 -14.68
N ILE A 303 -5.81 4.45 -13.88
CA ILE A 303 -5.67 4.64 -12.43
C ILE A 303 -4.95 5.95 -12.09
N LEU A 304 -3.83 6.23 -12.76
CA LEU A 304 -3.05 7.47 -12.57
C LEU A 304 -3.84 8.70 -12.99
N LYS A 305 -4.50 8.63 -14.15
CA LYS A 305 -5.35 9.73 -14.68
C LYS A 305 -6.49 10.05 -13.71
N ALA A 306 -7.17 9.04 -13.17
CA ALA A 306 -8.27 9.24 -12.21
C ALA A 306 -7.82 9.95 -10.92
N ARG A 307 -6.54 9.86 -10.57
CA ARG A 307 -5.92 10.50 -9.39
C ARG A 307 -5.18 11.80 -9.70
N GLY A 308 -5.21 12.26 -10.96
CA GLY A 308 -4.51 13.46 -11.41
C GLY A 308 -2.98 13.34 -11.34
N LEU A 309 -2.45 12.13 -11.31
CA LEU A 309 -1.01 11.87 -11.27
C LEU A 309 -0.39 11.95 -12.65
N SER A 310 0.79 12.58 -12.73
CA SER A 310 1.51 12.79 -13.98
C SER A 310 2.15 11.51 -14.49
N PHE A 311 1.95 11.18 -15.78
CA PHE A 311 2.59 10.03 -16.39
C PHE A 311 2.84 10.20 -17.89
N SER A 312 3.71 9.38 -18.44
CA SER A 312 4.00 9.25 -19.88
C SER A 312 4.30 7.81 -20.27
N LEU A 313 4.35 7.56 -21.57
CA LEU A 313 4.95 6.34 -22.12
C LEU A 313 6.44 6.60 -22.37
N PRO A 314 7.29 5.55 -22.42
CA PRO A 314 8.70 5.71 -22.73
C PRO A 314 8.92 6.38 -24.08
N LEU A 315 9.80 7.38 -24.10
CA LEU A 315 10.12 8.15 -25.31
C LEU A 315 11.06 7.37 -26.23
N HIS A 316 12.06 6.68 -25.67
CA HIS A 316 13.09 6.04 -26.43
C HIS A 316 12.59 4.76 -27.14
N PRO A 317 12.88 4.62 -28.45
CA PRO A 317 12.36 3.50 -29.26
C PRO A 317 12.76 2.10 -28.76
N VAL A 318 13.87 1.96 -28.02
CA VAL A 318 14.37 0.67 -27.52
C VAL A 318 13.33 -0.09 -26.69
N PHE A 319 12.45 0.62 -25.98
CA PHE A 319 11.35 0.00 -25.23
C PHE A 319 10.32 -0.69 -26.12
N LYS A 320 10.23 -0.32 -27.41
CA LYS A 320 9.34 -0.96 -28.40
C LYS A 320 10.02 -2.08 -29.17
N GLN A 321 11.35 -2.13 -29.16
CA GLN A 321 12.15 -3.10 -29.92
C GLN A 321 12.39 -4.39 -29.14
N HIS A 322 12.27 -4.37 -27.82
CA HIS A 322 12.49 -5.49 -26.93
C HIS A 322 11.22 -5.83 -26.16
N LYS A 323 11.18 -7.05 -25.61
CA LYS A 323 10.02 -7.54 -24.86
C LYS A 323 9.81 -6.76 -23.58
N ASP A 324 10.86 -6.57 -22.80
CA ASP A 324 10.86 -5.96 -21.46
C ASP A 324 12.20 -5.28 -21.18
N ALA A 325 12.31 -4.56 -20.07
CA ALA A 325 13.51 -3.79 -19.72
C ALA A 325 14.72 -4.71 -19.42
N ASN A 326 14.51 -5.92 -18.92
CA ASN A 326 15.60 -6.87 -18.71
C ASN A 326 16.15 -7.40 -20.02
N ALA A 327 15.29 -7.61 -21.01
CA ALA A 327 15.71 -7.99 -22.37
C ALA A 327 16.58 -6.90 -23.02
N ILE A 328 16.25 -5.62 -22.80
CA ILE A 328 17.10 -4.50 -23.26
C ILE A 328 18.46 -4.55 -22.56
N LEU A 329 18.48 -4.70 -21.23
CA LEU A 329 19.71 -4.74 -20.44
C LEU A 329 20.66 -5.85 -20.92
N ILE A 330 20.12 -7.03 -21.26
CA ILE A 330 20.91 -8.16 -21.75
C ILE A 330 21.45 -7.90 -23.15
N ALA A 331 20.63 -7.31 -24.03
CA ALA A 331 20.99 -7.12 -25.44
C ALA A 331 21.89 -5.90 -25.65
N ASP A 332 21.56 -4.77 -25.01
CA ASP A 332 22.26 -3.50 -25.15
C ASP A 332 22.12 -2.64 -23.87
N PRO A 333 23.03 -2.84 -22.89
CA PRO A 333 23.00 -2.06 -21.66
C PRO A 333 23.18 -0.54 -21.89
N ALA A 334 23.90 -0.15 -22.94
CA ALA A 334 24.16 1.26 -23.26
C ALA A 334 22.88 1.93 -23.76
N ALA A 335 22.12 1.28 -24.64
CA ALA A 335 20.82 1.78 -25.11
C ALA A 335 19.81 1.93 -23.97
N LEU A 336 19.78 1.02 -23.00
CA LEU A 336 18.92 1.15 -21.83
C LEU A 336 19.32 2.36 -20.98
N LYS A 337 20.62 2.56 -20.78
CA LYS A 337 21.15 3.71 -20.04
C LYS A 337 20.82 5.04 -20.72
N GLU A 338 20.97 5.10 -22.03
CA GLU A 338 20.60 6.26 -22.84
C GLU A 338 19.10 6.55 -22.75
N ALA A 339 18.26 5.52 -22.88
CA ALA A 339 16.82 5.63 -22.78
C ALA A 339 16.37 6.20 -21.42
N VAL A 340 16.94 5.69 -20.33
CA VAL A 340 16.65 6.20 -18.96
C VAL A 340 17.13 7.63 -18.78
N ALA A 341 18.29 7.98 -19.32
CA ALA A 341 18.81 9.35 -19.26
C ALA A 341 17.95 10.33 -20.07
N ALA A 342 17.44 9.91 -21.24
CA ALA A 342 16.53 10.72 -22.06
C ALA A 342 15.22 11.06 -21.33
N GLU A 343 14.63 10.12 -20.59
CA GLU A 343 13.42 10.37 -19.79
C GLU A 343 13.68 11.41 -18.69
N LYS A 344 14.83 11.31 -18.01
CA LYS A 344 15.22 12.27 -16.98
C LYS A 344 15.41 13.67 -17.56
N ALA A 345 16.14 13.78 -18.67
CA ALA A 345 16.40 15.06 -19.35
C ALA A 345 15.08 15.71 -19.79
N HIS A 346 14.18 14.93 -20.42
CA HIS A 346 12.89 15.44 -20.87
C HIS A 346 12.03 15.99 -19.73
N LEU A 347 12.02 15.32 -18.56
CA LEU A 347 11.27 15.79 -17.42
C LEU A 347 11.86 17.08 -16.82
N HIS A 348 13.19 17.20 -16.77
CA HIS A 348 13.88 18.42 -16.35
C HIS A 348 13.55 19.59 -17.25
N ASP A 349 13.57 19.43 -18.57
CA ASP A 349 13.25 20.49 -19.55
C ASP A 349 11.80 20.97 -19.40
N ARG A 350 10.86 20.07 -19.19
CA ARG A 350 9.45 20.41 -18.91
C ARG A 350 9.28 21.22 -17.62
N SER A 351 9.98 20.83 -16.56
CA SER A 351 9.95 21.53 -15.27
C SER A 351 10.53 22.93 -15.39
N ALA A 352 11.64 23.10 -16.11
CA ALA A 352 12.27 24.39 -16.37
C ALA A 352 11.34 25.32 -17.18
N THR A 353 10.67 24.78 -18.21
CA THR A 353 9.74 25.53 -19.06
C THR A 353 8.53 26.00 -18.27
N LEU A 354 7.92 25.15 -17.43
CA LEU A 354 6.80 25.52 -16.57
C LEU A 354 7.21 26.56 -15.50
N GLY A 355 8.39 26.43 -14.94
CA GLY A 355 8.95 27.40 -14.00
C GLY A 355 9.17 28.78 -14.64
N SER A 356 9.64 28.84 -15.87
CA SER A 356 9.84 30.10 -16.62
C SER A 356 8.50 30.74 -17.00
N GLN A 357 7.50 29.97 -17.45
CA GLN A 357 6.17 30.48 -17.75
C GLN A 357 5.41 30.95 -16.50
N GLY A 358 5.59 30.26 -15.35
CA GLY A 358 5.04 30.69 -14.07
C GLY A 358 5.65 32.02 -13.60
N ARG A 359 6.97 32.22 -13.76
CA ARG A 359 7.65 33.49 -13.48
C ARG A 359 7.24 34.60 -14.45
N ALA A 360 7.06 34.31 -15.73
CA ALA A 360 6.58 35.28 -16.71
C ALA A 360 5.13 35.73 -16.41
N LYS A 361 4.22 34.81 -16.05
CA LYS A 361 2.86 35.15 -15.61
C LYS A 361 2.85 35.93 -14.30
N ALA A 362 3.70 35.62 -13.33
CA ALA A 362 3.81 36.36 -12.09
C ALA A 362 4.37 37.78 -12.33
N ALA A 363 5.30 37.95 -13.25
CA ALA A 363 5.81 39.25 -13.66
C ALA A 363 4.76 40.09 -14.38
N THR A 364 3.86 39.48 -15.13
CA THR A 364 2.76 40.16 -15.85
C THR A 364 1.60 40.55 -14.91
N ILE A 365 1.50 39.96 -13.75
CA ILE A 365 0.50 40.28 -12.68
C ILE A 365 1.08 41.27 -11.66
N ALA A 366 2.36 41.66 -11.77
CA ALA A 366 2.94 42.70 -10.93
C ALA A 366 2.20 44.02 -11.19
N ALA A 367 1.40 44.44 -10.22
CA ALA A 367 0.47 45.54 -10.19
C ALA A 367 1.03 46.84 -10.71
N PRO A 368 0.18 47.73 -11.31
CA PRO A 368 0.60 49.06 -11.69
C PRO A 368 1.10 49.80 -10.43
N LYS A 369 2.30 50.34 -10.52
CA LYS A 369 2.86 51.23 -9.50
C LYS A 369 1.86 52.34 -9.24
N ARG A 370 1.15 52.30 -8.12
CA ARG A 370 0.45 53.45 -7.57
C ARG A 370 1.48 54.50 -7.25
N THR A 371 1.68 55.44 -8.17
CA THR A 371 2.29 56.75 -7.90
C THR A 371 1.35 57.47 -6.94
N PHE A 372 1.59 57.34 -5.67
CA PHE A 372 0.96 58.17 -4.64
C PHE A 372 1.57 59.54 -4.76
N ARG A 373 0.81 60.45 -5.41
CA ARG A 373 1.10 61.88 -5.56
C ARG A 373 1.16 62.47 -4.16
N ARG A 374 2.36 62.82 -3.70
CA ARG A 374 2.63 63.57 -2.50
C ARG A 374 2.29 65.04 -2.73
N GLU A 375 0.99 65.39 -2.78
CA GLU A 375 0.57 66.77 -2.99
C GLU A 375 -0.46 67.30 -1.99
N ASN A 376 -0.89 66.55 -1.00
CA ASN A 376 -1.92 67.03 -0.04
C ASN A 376 -1.47 67.05 1.46
N ALA A 377 -0.20 67.00 1.75
CA ALA A 377 0.31 67.12 3.12
C ALA A 377 0.83 68.51 3.50
N ARG A 378 0.81 69.50 2.60
CA ARG A 378 1.25 70.90 2.87
C ARG A 378 0.12 71.91 3.01
N LYS A 379 -1.16 71.52 2.92
CA LYS A 379 -2.31 72.43 3.07
C LYS A 379 -3.08 72.28 4.41
N ARG A 380 -2.70 71.40 5.28
CA ARG A 380 -3.37 71.23 6.61
C ARG A 380 -2.58 71.72 7.82
N SER A 381 -1.36 72.25 7.65
CA SER A 381 -0.59 72.81 8.76
C SER A 381 -0.53 74.36 8.78
N LEU A 382 -1.34 75.03 7.96
CA LEU A 382 -1.46 76.50 7.94
C LEU A 382 -2.81 77.06 8.38
N GLU A 383 -3.72 76.21 8.83
CA GLU A 383 -5.06 76.64 9.32
C GLU A 383 -5.34 76.34 10.80
N MET A 384 -4.37 75.89 11.56
CA MET A 384 -4.50 75.73 13.06
C MET A 384 -3.50 76.58 13.84
N GLY A 385 -3.25 77.81 13.40
CA GLY A 385 -2.38 78.77 14.09
C GLY A 385 -2.90 80.19 14.08
N ALA A 386 -4.23 80.37 14.26
CA ALA A 386 -4.78 81.69 14.59
C ALA A 386 -6.21 81.53 15.16
N ARG A 387 -6.29 81.26 16.42
CA ARG A 387 -7.21 81.85 17.44
C ARG A 387 -7.04 81.18 18.78
#